data_00c406cfee3a459925aa246e31a902a9
#
_entry.id   00c406cfee3a459925aa246e31a902a9
#
_cell.length_a   1.000
_cell.length_b   1.000
_cell.length_c   1.000
_cell.angle_alpha   90.00
_cell.angle_beta   90.00
_cell.angle_gamma   90.00
#
_symmetry.space_group_name_H-M   'P 1'
#
loop_
_entity.id
_entity.type
_entity.pdbx_description
1 polymer ?
#
loop_
_entity_poly.entity_id
_entity_poly.type
_entity_poly.pdbx_seq_one_letter_code
_entity_poly.pdbx_strand_id
1 'polypeptide(L)'
;MTDPAIPIPSLEPGHVEAAIAGTDRLFVLDFWAPWCAPCRAMLTLLDEIAPEFAGLVTFAKFNVDDDAALSVARGIRGVPTLIFYRDGVELERLVGTESPGTLRQRIRR
;
A
#
# COMPACT_ATOMS: atom_id res chain seq x y z
N MET A 1 -14.80 7.87 22.75
CA MET A 1 -14.55 6.49 22.32
C MET A 1 -13.94 6.52 20.94
N THR A 2 -12.79 5.89 20.79
CA THR A 2 -12.10 5.84 19.51
C THR A 2 -12.64 4.66 18.71
N ASP A 3 -13.04 4.88 17.48
CA ASP A 3 -13.41 3.78 16.60
C ASP A 3 -12.17 2.92 16.32
N PRO A 4 -12.35 1.59 16.24
CA PRO A 4 -11.23 0.75 15.85
C PRO A 4 -10.73 1.14 14.46
N ALA A 5 -9.43 1.05 14.26
CA ALA A 5 -8.85 1.35 12.96
C ALA A 5 -9.50 0.46 11.90
N ILE A 6 -9.91 1.08 10.79
CA ILE A 6 -10.45 0.35 9.65
C ILE A 6 -9.28 -0.28 8.91
N PRO A 7 -9.26 -1.60 8.71
CA PRO A 7 -8.17 -2.22 7.97
C PRO A 7 -8.05 -1.64 6.56
N ILE A 8 -6.82 -1.59 6.06
CA ILE A 8 -6.55 -1.13 4.70
C ILE A 8 -7.27 -2.06 3.71
N PRO A 9 -8.06 -1.51 2.78
CA PRO A 9 -8.83 -2.33 1.85
C PRO A 9 -7.94 -3.12 0.90
N SER A 10 -8.37 -4.36 0.63
CA SER A 10 -7.76 -5.21 -0.38
C SER A 10 -8.37 -4.90 -1.73
N LEU A 11 -7.52 -4.74 -2.75
CA LEU A 11 -8.00 -4.56 -4.12
C LEU A 11 -8.15 -5.92 -4.79
N GLU A 12 -9.22 -6.06 -5.57
CA GLU A 12 -9.45 -7.25 -6.38
C GLU A 12 -8.62 -7.17 -7.67
N PRO A 13 -8.25 -8.33 -8.24
CA PRO A 13 -7.66 -8.35 -9.58
C PRO A 13 -8.57 -7.63 -10.58
N GLY A 14 -7.98 -6.84 -11.45
CA GLY A 14 -8.73 -6.06 -12.42
C GLY A 14 -9.19 -4.69 -11.92
N HIS A 15 -9.08 -4.41 -10.63
CA HIS A 15 -9.46 -3.11 -10.07
C HIS A 15 -8.27 -2.21 -9.72
N VAL A 16 -7.04 -2.75 -9.81
CA VAL A 16 -5.84 -2.04 -9.38
C VAL A 16 -5.60 -0.77 -10.19
N GLU A 17 -5.67 -0.88 -11.53
CA GLU A 17 -5.41 0.26 -12.40
C GLU A 17 -6.42 1.39 -12.17
N ALA A 18 -7.70 1.04 -12.05
CA ALA A 18 -8.74 2.02 -11.79
C ALA A 18 -8.56 2.69 -10.42
N ALA A 19 -8.16 1.92 -9.42
CA ALA A 19 -7.93 2.45 -8.08
C ALA A 19 -6.78 3.45 -8.08
N ILE A 20 -5.68 3.14 -8.77
CA ILE A 20 -4.52 4.02 -8.87
C ILE A 20 -4.89 5.32 -9.57
N ALA A 21 -5.67 5.23 -10.66
CA ALA A 21 -6.06 6.39 -11.46
C ALA A 21 -7.24 7.17 -10.84
N GLY A 22 -7.97 6.56 -9.93
CA GLY A 22 -9.24 7.08 -9.44
C GLY A 22 -9.17 8.10 -8.31
N THR A 23 -7.98 8.54 -7.92
CA THR A 23 -7.83 9.50 -6.84
C THR A 23 -6.79 10.55 -7.19
N ASP A 24 -7.05 11.80 -6.77
CA ASP A 24 -6.10 12.90 -6.87
C ASP A 24 -5.22 13.02 -5.61
N ARG A 25 -5.46 12.16 -4.64
CA ARG A 25 -4.66 12.10 -3.42
C ARG A 25 -3.44 11.22 -3.62
N LEU A 26 -2.47 11.34 -2.72
CA LEU A 26 -1.41 10.35 -2.65
C LEU A 26 -2.04 8.98 -2.40
N PHE A 27 -1.62 7.99 -3.17
CA PHE A 27 -2.12 6.62 -3.08
C PHE A 27 -0.95 5.72 -2.70
N VAL A 28 -1.09 5.04 -1.57
CA VAL A 28 -0.07 4.09 -1.09
C VAL A 28 -0.61 2.68 -1.27
N LEU A 29 0.04 1.91 -2.13
CA LEU A 29 -0.37 0.55 -2.44
C LEU A 29 0.68 -0.43 -1.92
N ASP A 30 0.27 -1.34 -1.03
CA ASP A 30 1.13 -2.37 -0.47
C ASP A 30 0.93 -3.69 -1.22
N PHE A 31 1.97 -4.11 -1.93
CA PHE A 31 2.01 -5.44 -2.56
C PHE A 31 2.54 -6.42 -1.53
N TRP A 32 1.71 -7.39 -1.17
CA TRP A 32 1.98 -8.31 -0.07
C TRP A 32 1.58 -9.74 -0.43
N ALA A 33 1.90 -10.69 0.45
CA ALA A 33 1.45 -12.07 0.33
C ALA A 33 1.13 -12.64 1.71
N PRO A 34 0.11 -13.51 1.83
CA PRO A 34 -0.28 -14.06 3.13
C PRO A 34 0.80 -14.90 3.81
N TRP A 35 1.65 -15.54 3.01
CA TRP A 35 2.74 -16.40 3.53
C TRP A 35 3.96 -15.60 4.01
N CYS A 36 3.96 -14.32 3.82
CA CYS A 36 5.10 -13.45 4.09
C CYS A 36 4.95 -12.81 5.48
N ALA A 37 5.74 -13.24 6.45
CA ALA A 37 5.67 -12.69 7.81
C ALA A 37 6.03 -11.20 7.86
N PRO A 38 7.08 -10.71 7.18
CA PRO A 38 7.36 -9.27 7.14
C PRO A 38 6.21 -8.45 6.53
N CYS A 39 5.49 -9.03 5.57
CA CYS A 39 4.32 -8.37 4.97
C CYS A 39 3.22 -8.15 6.00
N ARG A 40 2.95 -9.17 6.82
CA ARG A 40 1.92 -9.05 7.86
C ARG A 40 2.28 -8.00 8.90
N ALA A 41 3.55 -7.93 9.29
CA ALA A 41 4.03 -6.91 10.21
C ALA A 41 3.88 -5.51 9.61
N MET A 42 4.20 -5.35 8.31
CA MET A 42 4.05 -4.08 7.61
C MET A 42 2.59 -3.67 7.52
N LEU A 43 1.67 -4.60 7.25
CA LEU A 43 0.25 -4.31 7.19
C LEU A 43 -0.29 -3.84 8.54
N THR A 44 0.13 -4.48 9.63
CA THR A 44 -0.25 -4.05 10.97
C THR A 44 0.19 -2.60 11.20
N LEU A 45 1.42 -2.28 10.82
CA LEU A 45 1.96 -0.94 10.97
C LEU A 45 1.19 0.07 10.12
N LEU A 46 0.87 -0.28 8.87
CA LEU A 46 0.10 0.60 7.99
C LEU A 46 -1.32 0.82 8.51
N ASP A 47 -1.96 -0.21 9.08
CA ASP A 47 -3.28 -0.07 9.68
C ASP A 47 -3.24 0.92 10.86
N GLU A 48 -2.14 0.96 11.59
CA GLU A 48 -1.96 1.90 12.69
C GLU A 48 -1.68 3.33 12.20
N ILE A 49 -0.95 3.46 11.10
CA ILE A 49 -0.55 4.77 10.55
C ILE A 49 -1.67 5.41 9.72
N ALA A 50 -2.41 4.60 8.96
CA ALA A 50 -3.39 5.12 8.00
C ALA A 50 -4.39 6.11 8.60
N PRO A 51 -4.94 5.91 9.80
CA PRO A 51 -5.87 6.89 10.37
C PRO A 51 -5.28 8.29 10.56
N GLU A 52 -3.96 8.40 10.73
CA GLU A 52 -3.30 9.71 10.87
C GLU A 52 -3.42 10.55 9.60
N PHE A 53 -3.65 9.90 8.45
CA PHE A 53 -3.73 10.55 7.14
C PHE A 53 -5.10 10.45 6.51
N ALA A 54 -6.13 10.17 7.32
CA ALA A 54 -7.50 10.06 6.84
C ALA A 54 -7.90 11.34 6.08
N GLY A 55 -8.48 11.16 4.89
CA GLY A 55 -8.87 12.28 4.04
C GLY A 55 -7.74 12.89 3.21
N LEU A 56 -6.48 12.54 3.50
CA LEU A 56 -5.30 13.10 2.81
C LEU A 56 -4.62 12.06 1.92
N VAL A 57 -4.61 10.81 2.34
CA VAL A 57 -3.91 9.72 1.66
C VAL A 57 -4.85 8.53 1.54
N THR A 58 -4.84 7.89 0.40
CA THR A 58 -5.58 6.65 0.17
C THR A 58 -4.61 5.48 0.31
N PHE A 59 -4.99 4.50 1.13
CA PHE A 59 -4.20 3.29 1.33
C PHE A 59 -4.96 2.08 0.80
N ALA A 60 -4.25 1.16 0.18
CA ALA A 60 -4.80 -0.13 -0.23
C ALA A 60 -3.71 -1.18 -0.23
N LYS A 61 -4.10 -2.44 -0.30
CA LYS A 61 -3.17 -3.56 -0.43
C LYS A 61 -3.61 -4.48 -1.57
N PHE A 62 -2.64 -5.15 -2.16
CA PHE A 62 -2.89 -6.13 -3.20
C PHE A 62 -2.07 -7.39 -2.94
N ASN A 63 -2.77 -8.53 -2.87
CA ASN A 63 -2.12 -9.84 -2.70
C ASN A 63 -1.51 -10.26 -4.04
N VAL A 64 -0.18 -10.37 -4.09
CA VAL A 64 0.51 -10.69 -5.34
C VAL A 64 0.13 -12.07 -5.89
N ASP A 65 -0.33 -12.97 -5.03
CA ASP A 65 -0.77 -14.31 -5.46
C ASP A 65 -2.07 -14.26 -6.26
N ASP A 66 -2.83 -13.16 -6.17
CA ASP A 66 -4.10 -13.03 -6.88
C ASP A 66 -3.90 -12.69 -8.36
N ASP A 67 -2.76 -12.12 -8.74
CA ASP A 67 -2.45 -11.81 -10.14
C ASP A 67 -0.94 -11.67 -10.31
N ALA A 68 -0.29 -12.76 -10.67
CA ALA A 68 1.15 -12.78 -10.87
C ALA A 68 1.58 -11.89 -12.05
N ALA A 69 0.75 -11.85 -13.11
CA ALA A 69 1.07 -11.05 -14.29
C ALA A 69 1.09 -9.56 -13.96
N LEU A 70 0.13 -9.09 -13.16
CA LEU A 70 0.11 -7.71 -12.70
C LEU A 70 1.35 -7.38 -11.88
N SER A 71 1.73 -8.26 -10.97
CA SER A 71 2.90 -8.06 -10.13
C SER A 71 4.18 -7.96 -10.95
N VAL A 72 4.33 -8.83 -11.96
CA VAL A 72 5.47 -8.76 -12.88
C VAL A 72 5.44 -7.45 -13.67
N ALA A 73 4.27 -7.07 -14.20
CA ALA A 73 4.12 -5.85 -14.99
C ALA A 73 4.47 -4.60 -14.17
N ARG A 74 4.21 -4.61 -12.87
CA ARG A 74 4.55 -3.52 -11.97
C ARG A 74 5.97 -3.60 -11.41
N GLY A 75 6.74 -4.60 -11.83
CA GLY A 75 8.13 -4.76 -11.40
C GLY A 75 8.27 -5.19 -9.96
N ILE A 76 7.29 -5.91 -9.42
CA ILE A 76 7.36 -6.41 -8.05
C ILE A 76 8.24 -7.65 -8.02
N ARG A 77 9.39 -7.55 -7.37
CA ARG A 77 10.37 -8.64 -7.28
C ARG A 77 10.44 -9.26 -5.91
N GLY A 78 9.84 -8.63 -4.94
CA GLY A 78 9.81 -9.10 -3.56
C GLY A 78 8.67 -8.45 -2.82
N VAL A 79 8.30 -9.00 -1.67
CA VAL A 79 7.26 -8.47 -0.83
C VAL A 79 7.79 -8.33 0.61
N PRO A 80 7.32 -7.33 1.37
CA PRO A 80 6.38 -6.29 0.95
C PRO A 80 7.04 -5.25 0.04
N THR A 81 6.26 -4.67 -0.87
CA THR A 81 6.69 -3.51 -1.66
C THR A 81 5.59 -2.46 -1.57
N LEU A 82 5.92 -1.29 -1.08
CA LEU A 82 5.02 -0.15 -1.05
C LEU A 82 5.33 0.73 -2.25
N ILE A 83 4.29 1.06 -3.03
CA ILE A 83 4.44 2.01 -4.12
C ILE A 83 3.56 3.22 -3.83
N PHE A 84 4.14 4.40 -3.98
CA PHE A 84 3.47 5.69 -3.79
C PHE A 84 3.13 6.24 -5.16
N TYR A 85 1.83 6.49 -5.39
CA TYR A 85 1.31 7.03 -6.65
C TYR A 85 0.65 8.37 -6.43
N ARG A 86 0.74 9.24 -7.43
CA ARG A 86 -0.08 10.46 -7.51
C ARG A 86 -0.51 10.65 -8.95
N ASP A 87 -1.80 10.87 -9.15
CA ASP A 87 -2.39 11.04 -10.47
C ASP A 87 -2.03 9.89 -11.43
N GLY A 88 -1.99 8.67 -10.90
CA GLY A 88 -1.67 7.47 -11.67
C GLY A 88 -0.19 7.22 -11.91
N VAL A 89 0.68 8.12 -11.44
CA VAL A 89 2.12 8.04 -11.67
C VAL A 89 2.85 7.57 -10.44
N GLU A 90 3.74 6.60 -10.60
CA GLU A 90 4.59 6.14 -9.50
C GLU A 90 5.61 7.23 -9.15
N LEU A 91 5.62 7.63 -7.87
CA LEU A 91 6.57 8.62 -7.36
C LEU A 91 7.76 7.95 -6.69
N GLU A 92 7.52 6.87 -5.96
CA GLU A 92 8.52 6.24 -5.13
C GLU A 92 8.06 4.83 -4.78
N ARG A 93 9.02 3.95 -4.47
CA ARG A 93 8.70 2.64 -3.89
C ARG A 93 9.68 2.30 -2.79
N LEU A 94 9.19 1.58 -1.80
CA LEU A 94 9.99 1.04 -0.71
C LEU A 94 9.87 -0.48 -0.75
N VAL A 95 10.99 -1.16 -0.85
CA VAL A 95 11.04 -2.63 -0.88
C VAL A 95 11.50 -3.11 0.48
N GLY A 96 10.74 -4.03 1.06
CA GLY A 96 11.02 -4.55 2.40
C GLY A 96 10.34 -3.74 3.49
N THR A 97 10.67 -4.04 4.73
CA THR A 97 10.07 -3.37 5.89
C THR A 97 10.76 -2.04 6.17
N GLU A 98 10.00 -1.13 6.78
CA GLU A 98 10.50 0.18 7.17
C GLU A 98 10.03 0.51 8.58
N SER A 99 10.74 1.42 9.25
CA SER A 99 10.34 1.89 10.56
C SER A 99 9.11 2.80 10.47
N PRO A 100 8.33 2.91 11.55
CA PRO A 100 7.18 3.83 11.56
C PRO A 100 7.57 5.27 11.22
N GLY A 101 8.70 5.73 11.75
CA GLY A 101 9.18 7.09 11.48
C GLY A 101 9.50 7.32 10.02
N THR A 102 10.16 6.36 9.38
CA THR A 102 10.48 6.44 7.95
C THR A 102 9.20 6.44 7.11
N LEU A 103 8.24 5.59 7.43
CA LEU A 103 6.97 5.54 6.70
C LEU A 103 6.23 6.88 6.80
N ARG A 104 6.10 7.44 8.00
CA ARG A 104 5.43 8.72 8.19
C ARG A 104 6.12 9.83 7.40
N GLN A 105 7.45 9.84 7.42
CA GLN A 105 8.23 10.83 6.70
C GLN A 105 8.02 10.73 5.19
N ARG A 106 8.00 9.52 4.64
CA ARG A 106 7.79 9.31 3.22
C ARG A 106 6.39 9.70 2.79
N ILE A 107 5.39 9.39 3.61
CA ILE A 107 3.99 9.74 3.31
C ILE A 107 3.80 11.26 3.32
N ARG A 108 4.49 11.98 4.20
CA ARG A 108 4.36 13.44 4.34
C ARG A 108 5.09 14.24 3.26
N ARG A 109 5.88 13.60 2.47
CA ARG A 109 6.65 14.31 1.46
C ARG A 109 5.83 14.97 0.38
#